data_0e0099cd821d7a4d60f064e8502e6162
#
_entry.id   0e0099cd821d7a4d60f064e8502e6162
#
_cell.length_a   1.000
_cell.length_b   1.000
_cell.length_c   1.000
_cell.angle_alpha   90.00
_cell.angle_beta   90.00
_cell.angle_gamma   90.00
#
_symmetry.space_group_name_H-M   'P 1'
#
loop_
_entity.id
_entity.type
_entity.pdbx_description
1 polymer ?
#
loop_
_entity_poly.entity_id
_entity_poly.type
_entity_poly.pdbx_seq_one_letter_code
_entity_poly.pdbx_strand_id
1 'polypeptide(L)'
;DGTQRQRPASVSALLAEIHQLGKVAMADCSSLDDALECWQLGAEIVGTTLSGYTAEETPDEPDLALVQCLSAAGCRVIAEGRYNTPAQAAEAMRCGAWAVTVGSAITRLEHICGWYNTALKAAVCPANEQ
;
A
#
# COMPACT_ATOMS: atom_id res chain seq x y z
N ASP A 1 0.29 9.28 -8.80
CA ASP A 1 -0.75 8.35 -8.37
C ASP A 1 -1.66 7.98 -9.54
N GLY A 2 -2.25 6.77 -9.49
CA GLY A 2 -3.15 6.21 -10.51
C GLY A 2 -4.64 6.38 -10.21
N THR A 3 -4.99 7.11 -9.15
CA THR A 3 -6.40 7.25 -8.73
C THR A 3 -7.23 8.08 -9.71
N GLN A 4 -8.53 7.81 -9.76
CA GLN A 4 -9.50 8.55 -10.56
C GLN A 4 -9.77 9.92 -9.92
N ARG A 5 -9.04 10.95 -10.36
CA ARG A 5 -9.22 12.33 -9.91
C ARG A 5 -8.92 13.32 -11.02
N GLN A 6 -9.45 14.53 -10.91
CA GLN A 6 -9.12 15.61 -11.83
C GLN A 6 -7.64 16.01 -11.69
N ARG A 7 -6.93 16.08 -12.83
CA ARG A 7 -5.51 16.44 -12.88
C ARG A 7 -5.18 17.18 -14.18
N PRO A 8 -4.05 17.94 -14.23
CA PRO A 8 -3.66 18.72 -15.40
C PRO A 8 -3.34 17.87 -16.64
N ALA A 9 -2.84 16.64 -16.42
CA ALA A 9 -2.52 15.70 -17.50
C ALA A 9 -3.13 14.32 -17.19
N SER A 10 -3.55 13.58 -18.21
CA SER A 10 -4.06 12.22 -18.03
C SER A 10 -2.96 11.26 -17.55
N VAL A 11 -3.35 10.15 -16.94
CA VAL A 11 -2.40 9.09 -16.51
C VAL A 11 -1.64 8.57 -17.73
N SER A 12 -2.30 8.35 -18.85
CA SER A 12 -1.65 7.89 -20.10
C SER A 12 -0.60 8.87 -20.62
N ALA A 13 -0.87 10.18 -20.56
CA ALA A 13 0.10 11.20 -20.97
C ALA A 13 1.32 11.23 -20.04
N LEU A 14 1.11 11.07 -18.72
CA LEU A 14 2.22 11.01 -17.75
C LEU A 14 3.06 9.75 -17.94
N LEU A 15 2.44 8.60 -18.19
CA LEU A 15 3.17 7.35 -18.49
C LEU A 15 3.99 7.47 -19.77
N ALA A 16 3.40 8.05 -20.82
CA ALA A 16 4.12 8.28 -22.08
C ALA A 16 5.37 9.15 -21.88
N GLU A 17 5.27 10.23 -21.10
CA GLU A 17 6.41 11.11 -20.80
C GLU A 17 7.49 10.38 -20.00
N ILE A 18 7.11 9.58 -18.99
CA ILE A 18 8.05 8.77 -18.20
C ILE A 18 8.83 7.81 -19.12
N HIS A 19 8.13 7.15 -20.03
CA HIS A 19 8.73 6.20 -20.98
C HIS A 19 9.62 6.90 -22.02
N GLN A 20 9.25 8.09 -22.50
CA GLN A 20 10.11 8.90 -23.39
C GLN A 20 11.43 9.26 -22.71
N LEU A 21 11.42 9.45 -21.40
CA LEU A 21 12.63 9.68 -20.60
C LEU A 21 13.42 8.40 -20.28
N GLY A 22 13.00 7.24 -20.81
CA GLY A 22 13.62 5.93 -20.55
C GLY A 22 13.51 5.46 -19.10
N LYS A 23 12.45 5.87 -18.39
CA LYS A 23 12.24 5.53 -16.99
C LYS A 23 11.12 4.50 -16.84
N VAL A 24 11.19 3.75 -15.72
CA VAL A 24 10.16 2.82 -15.27
C VAL A 24 9.06 3.61 -14.54
N ALA A 25 7.82 3.31 -14.85
CA ALA A 25 6.67 3.94 -14.22
C ALA A 25 6.09 3.05 -13.12
N MET A 26 5.90 3.62 -11.93
CA MET A 26 5.12 3.04 -10.84
C MET A 26 3.88 3.89 -10.59
N ALA A 27 2.72 3.24 -10.51
CA ALA A 27 1.45 3.88 -10.20
C ALA A 27 1.00 3.53 -8.78
N ASP A 28 0.89 4.53 -7.90
CA ASP A 28 0.26 4.37 -6.59
C ASP A 28 -1.25 4.38 -6.75
N CYS A 29 -1.92 3.32 -6.33
CA CYS A 29 -3.34 3.09 -6.56
C CYS A 29 -4.10 2.91 -5.24
N SER A 30 -5.39 3.23 -5.28
CA SER A 30 -6.30 3.09 -4.14
C SER A 30 -7.22 1.89 -4.25
N SER A 31 -7.43 1.38 -5.45
CA SER A 31 -8.36 0.30 -5.76
C SER A 31 -7.82 -0.66 -6.82
N LEU A 32 -8.49 -1.79 -6.96
CA LEU A 32 -8.20 -2.76 -8.02
C LEU A 32 -8.38 -2.13 -9.41
N ASP A 33 -9.45 -1.37 -9.61
CA ASP A 33 -9.76 -0.77 -10.91
C ASP A 33 -8.71 0.26 -11.32
N ASP A 34 -8.31 1.16 -10.40
CA ASP A 34 -7.22 2.13 -10.63
C ASP A 34 -5.92 1.43 -11.08
N ALA A 35 -5.57 0.36 -10.37
CA ALA A 35 -4.32 -0.35 -10.62
C ALA A 35 -4.34 -1.11 -11.94
N LEU A 36 -5.46 -1.77 -12.27
CA LEU A 36 -5.60 -2.47 -13.55
C LEU A 36 -5.61 -1.50 -14.73
N GLU A 37 -6.27 -0.35 -14.60
CA GLU A 37 -6.23 0.70 -15.63
C GLU A 37 -4.80 1.20 -15.85
N CYS A 38 -4.06 1.54 -14.79
CA CYS A 38 -2.66 1.97 -14.90
C CYS A 38 -1.77 0.88 -15.51
N TRP A 39 -1.97 -0.37 -15.13
CA TRP A 39 -1.25 -1.52 -15.70
C TRP A 39 -1.50 -1.68 -17.20
N GLN A 40 -2.76 -1.58 -17.64
CA GLN A 40 -3.14 -1.63 -19.05
C GLN A 40 -2.59 -0.45 -19.85
N LEU A 41 -2.47 0.72 -19.24
CA LEU A 41 -1.87 1.92 -19.84
C LEU A 41 -0.34 1.87 -19.90
N GLY A 42 0.30 0.83 -19.33
CA GLY A 42 1.72 0.57 -19.44
C GLY A 42 2.56 0.90 -18.21
N ALA A 43 1.96 1.11 -17.02
CA ALA A 43 2.74 1.15 -15.79
C ALA A 43 3.41 -0.21 -15.57
N GLU A 44 4.71 -0.24 -15.29
CA GLU A 44 5.45 -1.48 -15.07
C GLU A 44 5.30 -2.01 -13.65
N ILE A 45 4.87 -1.15 -12.73
CA ILE A 45 4.68 -1.48 -11.31
C ILE A 45 3.40 -0.78 -10.82
N VAL A 46 2.63 -1.47 -9.99
CA VAL A 46 1.49 -0.90 -9.26
C VAL A 46 1.73 -1.00 -7.75
N GLY A 47 1.45 0.08 -7.04
CA GLY A 47 1.58 0.16 -5.58
C GLY A 47 0.21 0.23 -4.90
N THR A 48 0.07 -0.41 -3.73
CA THR A 48 -1.16 -0.36 -2.93
C THR A 48 -1.17 0.81 -1.94
N THR A 49 -0.28 1.77 -2.11
CA THR A 49 0.01 2.89 -1.20
C THR A 49 -1.23 3.66 -0.75
N LEU A 50 -2.18 3.87 -1.66
CA LEU A 50 -3.38 4.70 -1.41
C LEU A 50 -4.61 3.87 -1.00
N SER A 51 -4.51 2.54 -0.92
CA SER A 51 -5.61 1.69 -0.47
C SER A 51 -6.07 2.07 0.94
N GLY A 52 -7.38 2.29 1.10
CA GLY A 52 -7.99 2.72 2.35
C GLY A 52 -7.86 4.20 2.68
N TYR A 53 -7.03 4.98 1.97
CA TYR A 53 -6.89 6.44 2.21
C TYR A 53 -7.88 7.30 1.45
N THR A 54 -8.68 6.71 0.58
CA THR A 54 -9.74 7.40 -0.19
C THR A 54 -11.14 7.22 0.41
N ALA A 55 -11.27 6.43 1.49
CA ALA A 55 -12.50 6.24 2.25
C ALA A 55 -12.59 7.22 3.44
N GLU A 56 -13.76 7.29 4.09
CA GLU A 56 -13.98 8.15 5.27
C GLU A 56 -13.13 7.71 6.47
N GLU A 57 -12.91 6.40 6.62
CA GLU A 57 -12.07 5.84 7.68
C GLU A 57 -10.92 5.05 7.04
N THR A 58 -9.72 5.30 7.56
CA THR A 58 -8.52 4.55 7.15
C THR A 58 -8.43 3.27 7.97
N PRO A 59 -8.38 2.08 7.35
CA PRO A 59 -8.19 0.81 8.07
C PRO A 59 -6.85 0.76 8.81
N ASP A 60 -6.79 0.01 9.89
CA ASP A 60 -5.54 -0.20 10.65
C ASP A 60 -4.61 -1.23 9.99
N GLU A 61 -5.17 -2.17 9.25
CA GLU A 61 -4.45 -3.29 8.64
C GLU A 61 -4.10 -3.02 7.16
N PRO A 62 -3.01 -3.63 6.64
CA PRO A 62 -2.67 -3.57 5.23
C PRO A 62 -3.71 -4.29 4.37
N ASP A 63 -3.86 -3.85 3.12
CA ASP A 63 -4.79 -4.44 2.16
C ASP A 63 -4.15 -5.63 1.42
N LEU A 64 -4.09 -6.77 2.10
CA LEU A 64 -3.55 -8.01 1.54
C LEU A 64 -4.45 -8.58 0.44
N ALA A 65 -5.76 -8.33 0.51
CA ALA A 65 -6.72 -8.77 -0.51
C ALA A 65 -6.45 -8.07 -1.85
N LEU A 66 -6.19 -6.77 -1.84
CA LEU A 66 -5.82 -6.03 -3.04
C LEU A 66 -4.49 -6.55 -3.64
N VAL A 67 -3.48 -6.80 -2.79
CA VAL A 67 -2.20 -7.39 -3.23
C VAL A 67 -2.44 -8.72 -3.95
N GLN A 68 -3.25 -9.61 -3.36
CA GLN A 68 -3.54 -10.92 -3.93
C GLN A 68 -4.28 -10.82 -5.27
N CYS A 69 -5.30 -9.94 -5.36
CA CYS A 69 -6.05 -9.73 -6.61
C CYS A 69 -5.16 -9.20 -7.73
N LEU A 70 -4.32 -8.21 -7.44
CA LEU A 70 -3.40 -7.63 -8.43
C LEU A 70 -2.33 -8.63 -8.89
N SER A 71 -1.77 -9.41 -7.95
CA SER A 71 -0.81 -10.45 -8.28
C SER A 71 -1.45 -11.54 -9.16
N ALA A 72 -2.68 -11.97 -8.84
CA ALA A 72 -3.42 -12.94 -9.65
C ALA A 72 -3.75 -12.41 -11.06
N ALA A 73 -3.92 -11.09 -11.21
CA ALA A 73 -4.09 -10.43 -12.51
C ALA A 73 -2.78 -10.26 -13.30
N GLY A 74 -1.64 -10.71 -12.76
CA GLY A 74 -0.33 -10.65 -13.41
C GLY A 74 0.40 -9.32 -13.24
N CYS A 75 -0.08 -8.42 -12.37
CA CYS A 75 0.60 -7.17 -12.08
C CYS A 75 1.86 -7.39 -11.24
N ARG A 76 2.88 -6.55 -11.48
CA ARG A 76 4.03 -6.45 -10.58
C ARG A 76 3.68 -5.50 -9.45
N VAL A 77 3.42 -6.06 -8.26
CA VAL A 77 2.86 -5.33 -7.12
C VAL A 77 3.95 -4.97 -6.12
N ILE A 78 4.04 -3.69 -5.74
CA ILE A 78 4.70 -3.25 -4.52
C ILE A 78 3.62 -3.06 -3.45
N ALA A 79 3.66 -3.90 -2.42
CA ALA A 79 2.76 -3.80 -1.30
C ALA A 79 3.24 -2.69 -0.35
N GLU A 80 2.44 -1.66 -0.19
CA GLU A 80 2.72 -0.49 0.64
C GLU A 80 1.47 -0.04 1.38
N GLY A 81 1.66 0.49 2.60
CA GLY A 81 0.60 1.02 3.45
C GLY A 81 0.29 0.11 4.64
N ARG A 82 0.48 0.64 5.85
CA ARG A 82 0.11 0.03 7.13
C ARG A 82 0.80 -1.30 7.47
N TYR A 83 1.95 -1.59 6.86
CA TYR A 83 2.80 -2.73 7.23
C TYR A 83 3.57 -2.40 8.51
N ASN A 84 2.97 -2.70 9.66
CA ASN A 84 3.46 -2.31 10.98
C ASN A 84 4.28 -3.42 11.67
N THR A 85 4.25 -4.63 11.12
CA THR A 85 5.00 -5.78 11.67
C THR A 85 5.72 -6.56 10.56
N PRO A 86 6.84 -7.25 10.88
CA PRO A 86 7.49 -8.15 9.94
C PRO A 86 6.58 -9.27 9.43
N ALA A 87 5.65 -9.74 10.27
CA ALA A 87 4.70 -10.79 9.90
C ALA A 87 3.75 -10.34 8.78
N GLN A 88 3.23 -9.10 8.86
CA GLN A 88 2.38 -8.51 7.80
C GLN A 88 3.16 -8.36 6.49
N ALA A 89 4.42 -7.91 6.54
CA ALA A 89 5.26 -7.82 5.35
C ALA A 89 5.52 -9.19 4.71
N ALA A 90 5.79 -10.21 5.53
CA ALA A 90 5.95 -11.58 5.05
C ALA A 90 4.64 -12.13 4.42
N GLU A 91 3.48 -11.77 4.98
CA GLU A 91 2.18 -12.17 4.43
C GLU A 91 1.93 -11.52 3.05
N ALA A 92 2.29 -10.25 2.86
CA ALA A 92 2.21 -9.61 1.55
C ALA A 92 3.01 -10.37 0.49
N MET A 93 4.20 -10.85 0.82
CA MET A 93 5.00 -11.69 -0.09
C MET A 93 4.30 -13.02 -0.40
N ARG A 94 3.65 -13.66 0.59
CA ARG A 94 2.84 -14.88 0.36
C ARG A 94 1.61 -14.62 -0.51
N CYS A 95 1.03 -13.41 -0.41
CA CYS A 95 -0.05 -12.96 -1.29
C CYS A 95 0.41 -12.63 -2.72
N GLY A 96 1.70 -12.75 -3.01
CA GLY A 96 2.26 -12.57 -4.36
C GLY A 96 2.81 -11.17 -4.64
N ALA A 97 3.05 -10.34 -3.62
CA ALA A 97 3.77 -9.09 -3.82
C ALA A 97 5.16 -9.35 -4.39
N TRP A 98 5.59 -8.53 -5.35
CA TRP A 98 6.95 -8.52 -5.87
C TRP A 98 7.94 -7.91 -4.88
N ALA A 99 7.49 -6.88 -4.15
CA ALA A 99 8.25 -6.23 -3.08
C ALA A 99 7.29 -5.63 -2.04
N VAL A 100 7.83 -5.28 -0.87
CA VAL A 100 7.09 -4.60 0.20
C VAL A 100 7.83 -3.33 0.59
N THR A 101 7.09 -2.22 0.70
CA THR A 101 7.59 -0.96 1.25
C THR A 101 7.10 -0.80 2.68
N VAL A 102 8.03 -0.64 3.62
CA VAL A 102 7.75 -0.37 5.03
C VAL A 102 8.26 1.01 5.38
N GLY A 103 7.38 1.91 5.73
CA GLY A 103 7.70 3.31 6.05
C GLY A 103 7.73 3.58 7.56
N SER A 104 6.66 4.14 8.09
CA SER A 104 6.56 4.66 9.46
C SER A 104 6.89 3.64 10.56
N ALA A 105 6.63 2.36 10.32
CA ALA A 105 7.01 1.27 11.24
C ALA A 105 8.53 1.15 11.49
N ILE A 106 9.35 1.70 10.61
CA ILE A 106 10.82 1.69 10.74
C ILE A 106 11.37 3.09 11.00
N THR A 107 10.77 4.12 10.37
CA THR A 107 11.35 5.47 10.33
C THR A 107 10.80 6.41 11.39
N ARG A 108 9.67 6.08 12.05
CA ARG A 108 8.97 6.94 13.01
C ARG A 108 8.98 6.33 14.40
N LEU A 109 9.97 6.73 15.21
CA LEU A 109 10.16 6.23 16.58
C LEU A 109 8.95 6.49 17.48
N GLU A 110 8.23 7.59 17.30
CA GLU A 110 7.03 7.90 18.06
C GLU A 110 5.92 6.85 17.91
N HIS A 111 5.76 6.26 16.73
CA HIS A 111 4.81 5.16 16.51
C HIS A 111 5.28 3.90 17.22
N ILE A 112 6.56 3.56 17.09
CA ILE A 112 7.15 2.38 17.73
C ILE A 112 7.00 2.49 19.25
N CYS A 113 7.38 3.61 19.85
CA CYS A 113 7.22 3.87 21.27
C CYS A 113 5.74 3.80 21.71
N GLY A 114 4.83 4.30 20.89
CA GLY A 114 3.39 4.22 21.13
C GLY A 114 2.89 2.78 21.22
N TRP A 115 3.30 1.91 20.30
CA TRP A 115 2.92 0.48 20.30
C TRP A 115 3.42 -0.24 21.55
N TYR A 116 4.69 -0.02 21.95
CA TYR A 116 5.24 -0.59 23.17
C TYR A 116 4.46 -0.09 24.41
N ASN A 117 4.21 1.21 24.52
CA ASN A 117 3.46 1.77 25.64
C ASN A 117 2.05 1.21 25.73
N THR A 118 1.36 1.03 24.62
CA THR A 118 0.01 0.44 24.58
C THR A 118 0.03 -1.00 25.06
N ALA A 119 0.96 -1.81 24.55
CA ALA A 119 1.10 -3.20 24.94
C ALA A 119 1.44 -3.35 26.43
N LEU A 120 2.35 -2.53 26.96
CA LEU A 120 2.73 -2.55 28.38
C LEU A 120 1.56 -2.14 29.27
N LYS A 121 0.79 -1.11 28.91
CA LYS A 121 -0.40 -0.69 29.67
C LYS A 121 -1.46 -1.80 29.69
N ALA A 122 -1.72 -2.45 28.58
CA ALA A 122 -2.67 -3.55 28.51
C ALA A 122 -2.24 -4.75 29.38
N ALA A 123 -0.95 -5.00 29.52
CA ALA A 123 -0.42 -6.10 30.34
C ALA A 123 -0.49 -5.82 31.85
N VAL A 124 -0.49 -4.55 32.27
CA VAL A 124 -0.49 -4.17 33.72
C VAL A 124 -1.90 -3.87 34.24
N CYS A 125 -2.85 -3.53 33.36
CA CYS A 125 -4.24 -3.32 33.68
C CYS A 125 -5.07 -4.44 33.03
N PRO A 126 -5.19 -5.65 33.64
CA PRO A 126 -6.14 -6.64 33.16
C PRO A 126 -7.52 -5.99 33.20
N ALA A 127 -8.27 -6.11 32.09
CA ALA A 127 -9.66 -5.65 32.06
C ALA A 127 -10.41 -6.24 33.23
N ASN A 128 -10.94 -5.37 34.14
CA ASN A 128 -11.87 -5.81 35.14
C ASN A 128 -13.08 -6.40 34.42
N GLU A 129 -13.16 -7.71 34.36
CA GLU A 129 -14.39 -8.41 34.03
C GLU A 129 -15.44 -8.00 35.08
N GLN A 130 -16.41 -7.22 34.66
CA GLN A 130 -17.70 -7.07 35.37
C GLN A 130 -18.78 -7.70 34.51
#